data_2ada47b9bee069711d2ceb886e44b118
#
_entry.id   2ada47b9bee069711d2ceb886e44b118
#
_cell.length_a   1.000
_cell.length_b   1.000
_cell.length_c   1.000
_cell.angle_alpha   90.00
_cell.angle_beta   90.00
_cell.angle_gamma   90.00
#
_symmetry.space_group_name_H-M   'P 1'
#
loop_
_entity.id
_entity.type
_entity.pdbx_description
1 polymer ?
#
loop_
_entity_poly.entity_id
_entity_poly.type
_entity_poly.pdbx_seq_one_letter_code
_entity_poly.pdbx_strand_id
1 'polypeptide(L)'
;MRLAGVIAAGLLAVVGMAAALGQSAGFTPRKDAADVPSLELVSIHKTKDPKSSPEIHEDADGITAESASLSSLIAEAYGFSLIQLSDQQLIGAPGWAKTELFDVHAKVDSADVEKLKALKKAETMLVFAQEMTTRTPTLEMVMLQRLLEDRFHLKIHYEQRVMSVFEMTVAKGGVRMKPAHPADPEHGSVGMSNGKLTGENVPLSFIALFLPLEPEIGHPVADKTGASGNYDFELHWSALGDSRDNGADGSAPAIFTAIQEQMGLKLNSARAPVWVVVVDHAEMPSEN
;
A
#
# COMPACT_ATOMS: atom_id res chain seq x y z
N MET A 1 -22.22 -27.31 -21.65
CA MET A 1 -20.81 -27.57 -21.37
C MET A 1 -19.93 -26.86 -22.40
N ARG A 2 -19.69 -25.56 -22.26
CA ARG A 2 -18.74 -24.71 -23.03
C ARG A 2 -18.92 -23.24 -22.59
N LEU A 3 -18.50 -22.89 -21.37
CA LEU A 3 -18.37 -21.48 -20.94
C LEU A 3 -17.25 -21.24 -19.90
N ALA A 4 -16.54 -22.31 -19.49
CA ALA A 4 -15.49 -22.19 -18.49
C ALA A 4 -14.08 -21.94 -19.08
N GLY A 5 -13.91 -21.94 -20.39
CA GLY A 5 -12.60 -21.86 -21.05
C GLY A 5 -12.12 -20.45 -21.46
N VAL A 6 -13.01 -19.45 -21.41
CA VAL A 6 -12.68 -18.11 -21.96
C VAL A 6 -12.25 -17.12 -20.86
N ILE A 7 -12.64 -17.35 -19.61
CA ILE A 7 -12.32 -16.43 -18.51
C ILE A 7 -10.88 -16.60 -18.03
N ALA A 8 -10.33 -17.83 -18.06
CA ALA A 8 -8.95 -18.09 -17.62
C ALA A 8 -7.87 -17.51 -18.55
N ALA A 9 -8.14 -17.37 -19.85
CA ALA A 9 -7.18 -16.81 -20.80
C ALA A 9 -7.09 -15.28 -20.74
N GLY A 10 -8.15 -14.60 -20.30
CA GLY A 10 -8.19 -13.14 -20.17
C GLY A 10 -7.42 -12.62 -18.94
N LEU A 11 -7.43 -13.36 -17.83
CA LEU A 11 -6.72 -12.97 -16.60
C LEU A 11 -5.19 -13.11 -16.73
N LEU A 12 -4.71 -14.16 -17.41
CA LEU A 12 -3.27 -14.35 -17.63
C LEU A 12 -2.65 -13.28 -18.54
N ALA A 13 -3.40 -12.72 -19.48
CA ALA A 13 -2.90 -11.65 -20.36
C ALA A 13 -2.78 -10.29 -19.65
N VAL A 14 -3.64 -10.00 -18.67
CA VAL A 14 -3.61 -8.73 -17.91
C VAL A 14 -2.45 -8.72 -16.92
N VAL A 15 -2.17 -9.82 -16.22
CA VAL A 15 -1.05 -9.92 -15.28
C VAL A 15 0.30 -9.88 -16.01
N GLY A 16 0.40 -10.49 -17.20
CA GLY A 16 1.62 -10.45 -18.00
C GLY A 16 1.93 -9.07 -18.61
N MET A 17 0.91 -8.25 -18.94
CA MET A 17 1.13 -6.88 -19.45
C MET A 17 1.49 -5.88 -18.34
N ALA A 18 1.00 -6.05 -17.13
CA ALA A 18 1.35 -5.16 -16.02
C ALA A 18 2.83 -5.28 -15.63
N ALA A 19 3.42 -6.46 -15.70
CA ALA A 19 4.84 -6.68 -15.43
C ALA A 19 5.76 -6.04 -16.50
N ALA A 20 5.30 -5.93 -17.76
CA ALA A 20 6.06 -5.28 -18.84
C ALA A 20 5.91 -3.75 -18.86
N LEU A 21 4.84 -3.21 -18.26
CA LEU A 21 4.55 -1.78 -18.18
C LEU A 21 5.02 -1.13 -16.86
N GLY A 22 5.87 -1.82 -16.12
CA GLY A 22 6.40 -1.32 -14.85
C GLY A 22 6.94 0.12 -15.00
N GLN A 23 6.19 1.09 -14.46
CA GLN A 23 6.50 2.50 -14.22
C GLN A 23 5.98 3.58 -15.19
N SER A 24 5.34 3.27 -16.30
CA SER A 24 4.76 4.31 -17.16
C SER A 24 3.23 4.46 -17.07
N ALA A 25 2.54 3.52 -16.45
CA ALA A 25 1.11 3.65 -16.22
C ALA A 25 0.86 4.67 -15.10
N GLY A 26 0.21 5.76 -15.41
CA GLY A 26 -0.34 6.71 -14.43
C GLY A 26 -1.36 6.01 -13.51
N PHE A 27 -1.94 6.77 -12.59
CA PHE A 27 -3.01 6.27 -11.72
C PHE A 27 -4.22 5.84 -12.57
N THR A 28 -4.73 4.64 -12.29
CA THR A 28 -5.90 4.10 -12.97
C THR A 28 -7.15 4.45 -12.17
N PRO A 29 -8.12 5.19 -12.73
CA PRO A 29 -9.36 5.46 -12.01
C PRO A 29 -10.09 4.16 -11.66
N ARG A 30 -10.63 4.08 -10.44
CA ARG A 30 -11.49 2.98 -10.05
C ARG A 30 -12.78 3.00 -10.88
N LYS A 31 -13.15 1.88 -11.52
CA LYS A 31 -14.27 1.80 -12.46
C LYS A 31 -15.63 2.05 -11.80
N ASP A 32 -15.79 1.57 -10.58
CA ASP A 32 -17.00 1.67 -9.76
C ASP A 32 -16.93 2.82 -8.74
N ALA A 33 -16.00 3.76 -8.92
CA ALA A 33 -15.84 4.87 -7.99
C ALA A 33 -17.16 5.62 -7.73
N ALA A 34 -17.99 5.82 -8.77
CA ALA A 34 -19.29 6.48 -8.62
C ALA A 34 -20.27 5.72 -7.70
N ASP A 35 -20.09 4.41 -7.55
CA ASP A 35 -20.92 3.56 -6.69
C ASP A 35 -20.45 3.51 -5.25
N VAL A 36 -19.22 3.96 -4.97
CA VAL A 36 -18.68 4.02 -3.60
C VAL A 36 -19.47 5.03 -2.78
N PRO A 37 -20.05 4.63 -1.63
CA PRO A 37 -20.79 5.55 -0.76
C PRO A 37 -19.93 6.72 -0.27
N SER A 38 -20.56 7.87 -0.07
CA SER A 38 -19.90 9.03 0.53
C SER A 38 -19.96 8.98 2.05
N LEU A 39 -18.94 9.51 2.70
CA LEU A 39 -18.94 9.73 4.16
C LEU A 39 -19.74 10.99 4.47
N GLU A 40 -20.89 10.83 5.09
CA GLU A 40 -21.84 11.95 5.33
C GLU A 40 -21.78 12.46 6.77
N LEU A 41 -21.68 11.53 7.74
CA LEU A 41 -21.58 11.88 9.16
C LEU A 41 -20.10 12.02 9.51
N VAL A 42 -19.56 13.22 9.36
CA VAL A 42 -18.13 13.51 9.56
C VAL A 42 -17.94 14.44 10.76
N SER A 43 -17.14 13.99 11.72
CA SER A 43 -16.67 14.77 12.85
C SER A 43 -15.14 14.87 12.77
N ILE A 44 -14.61 16.07 12.85
CA ILE A 44 -13.16 16.34 12.84
C ILE A 44 -12.83 17.28 13.98
N HIS A 45 -11.94 16.85 14.86
CA HIS A 45 -11.45 17.66 15.98
C HIS A 45 -9.92 17.65 16.03
N LYS A 46 -9.31 18.72 16.52
CA LYS A 46 -7.89 18.68 16.88
C LYS A 46 -7.67 17.67 18.00
N THR A 47 -6.69 16.81 17.84
CA THR A 47 -6.33 15.80 18.84
C THR A 47 -5.89 16.50 20.14
N LYS A 48 -6.51 16.13 21.27
CA LYS A 48 -6.16 16.67 22.59
C LYS A 48 -5.04 15.90 23.25
N ASP A 49 -5.08 14.58 23.15
CA ASP A 49 -4.13 13.65 23.77
C ASP A 49 -3.45 12.83 22.67
N PRO A 50 -2.35 13.33 22.06
CA PRO A 50 -1.72 12.66 20.92
C PRO A 50 -1.18 11.29 21.27
N LYS A 51 -1.50 10.29 20.46
CA LYS A 51 -0.85 8.97 20.48
C LYS A 51 0.55 9.05 19.88
N SER A 52 1.39 8.06 20.18
CA SER A 52 2.76 7.97 19.66
C SER A 52 2.81 7.72 18.14
N SER A 53 1.73 7.17 17.57
CA SER A 53 1.58 6.92 16.15
C SER A 53 0.13 7.18 15.74
N PRO A 54 -0.13 7.65 14.51
CA PRO A 54 -1.48 7.75 13.99
C PRO A 54 -2.10 6.37 13.89
N GLU A 55 -3.38 6.27 14.20
CA GLU A 55 -4.19 5.09 13.96
C GLU A 55 -5.27 5.46 12.96
N ILE A 56 -5.23 4.84 11.79
CA ILE A 56 -6.23 5.02 10.72
C ILE A 56 -6.75 3.63 10.39
N HIS A 57 -8.04 3.43 10.48
CA HIS A 57 -8.65 2.14 10.21
C HIS A 57 -10.05 2.29 9.63
N GLU A 58 -10.42 1.29 8.87
CA GLU A 58 -11.72 1.15 8.27
C GLU A 58 -12.68 0.49 9.26
N ASP A 59 -13.82 1.13 9.50
CA ASP A 59 -14.93 0.58 10.28
C ASP A 59 -15.92 -0.17 9.37
N ALA A 60 -16.87 -0.89 9.98
CA ALA A 60 -17.91 -1.57 9.23
C ALA A 60 -18.79 -0.61 8.40
N ASP A 61 -18.90 0.64 8.84
CA ASP A 61 -19.77 1.68 8.28
C ASP A 61 -19.02 2.99 7.96
N GLY A 62 -17.67 3.00 7.97
CA GLY A 62 -16.93 4.22 7.72
C GLY A 62 -15.43 4.12 7.93
N ILE A 63 -14.83 5.22 8.36
CA ILE A 63 -13.40 5.38 8.62
C ILE A 63 -13.21 6.12 9.93
N THR A 64 -12.31 5.63 10.77
CA THR A 64 -11.83 6.31 11.97
C THR A 64 -10.34 6.58 11.86
N ALA A 65 -9.93 7.81 12.16
CA ALA A 65 -8.53 8.17 12.29
C ALA A 65 -8.31 8.89 13.63
N GLU A 66 -7.29 8.49 14.37
CA GLU A 66 -6.91 9.10 15.64
C GLU A 66 -5.45 9.57 15.58
N SER A 67 -5.21 10.78 16.09
CA SER A 67 -3.90 11.42 16.04
C SER A 67 -3.28 11.48 14.63
N ALA A 68 -4.12 11.65 13.62
CA ALA A 68 -3.71 11.65 12.24
C ALA A 68 -3.39 13.06 11.74
N SER A 69 -2.21 13.25 11.16
CA SER A 69 -1.87 14.48 10.44
C SER A 69 -2.50 14.48 9.03
N LEU A 70 -2.69 15.65 8.42
CA LEU A 70 -3.12 15.69 7.03
C LEU A 70 -2.15 14.91 6.12
N SER A 71 -0.85 14.95 6.40
CA SER A 71 0.14 14.17 5.64
C SER A 71 -0.08 12.67 5.74
N SER A 72 -0.43 12.13 6.92
CA SER A 72 -0.76 10.71 7.08
C SER A 72 -2.09 10.34 6.42
N LEU A 73 -3.09 11.22 6.48
CA LEU A 73 -4.37 11.02 5.78
C LEU A 73 -4.19 11.03 4.25
N ILE A 74 -3.32 11.91 3.71
CA ILE A 74 -2.98 11.90 2.27
C ILE A 74 -2.24 10.61 1.93
N ALA A 75 -1.33 10.15 2.78
CA ALA A 75 -0.61 8.90 2.57
C ALA A 75 -1.58 7.71 2.44
N GLU A 76 -2.58 7.64 3.30
CA GLU A 76 -3.63 6.63 3.26
C GLU A 76 -4.49 6.77 2.01
N ALA A 77 -5.01 7.97 1.75
CA ALA A 77 -5.94 8.25 0.67
C ALA A 77 -5.37 7.98 -0.75
N TYR A 78 -4.04 8.12 -0.91
CA TYR A 78 -3.40 8.04 -2.23
C TYR A 78 -2.44 6.83 -2.37
N GLY A 79 -2.62 5.82 -1.53
CA GLY A 79 -1.94 4.54 -1.64
C GLY A 79 -0.48 4.54 -1.21
N PHE A 80 -0.08 5.51 -0.40
CA PHE A 80 1.27 5.59 0.13
C PHE A 80 1.41 5.02 1.56
N SER A 81 0.33 4.58 2.19
CA SER A 81 0.37 4.07 3.57
C SER A 81 1.20 2.81 3.72
N LEU A 82 1.20 1.94 2.69
CA LEU A 82 2.09 0.79 2.64
C LEU A 82 3.54 1.15 2.26
N ILE A 83 3.75 2.33 1.68
CA ILE A 83 5.05 2.88 1.39
C ILE A 83 5.12 4.15 2.24
N GLN A 84 5.84 4.11 3.35
CA GLN A 84 6.04 5.34 4.13
C GLN A 84 6.40 6.45 3.17
N LEU A 85 5.50 7.45 3.05
CA LEU A 85 5.81 8.66 2.33
C LEU A 85 7.08 9.22 2.92
N SER A 86 8.18 9.01 2.21
CA SER A 86 9.33 9.85 2.48
C SER A 86 8.87 11.30 2.27
N ASP A 87 9.38 12.21 3.06
CA ASP A 87 9.14 13.65 2.89
C ASP A 87 9.34 14.14 1.45
N GLN A 88 10.01 13.34 0.64
CA GLN A 88 10.30 13.56 -0.76
C GLN A 88 9.16 13.19 -1.72
N GLN A 89 8.16 12.42 -1.28
CA GLN A 89 7.03 11.98 -2.12
C GLN A 89 5.75 12.79 -1.91
N LEU A 90 5.65 13.56 -0.82
CA LEU A 90 4.58 14.53 -0.58
C LEU A 90 5.16 15.94 -0.63
N ILE A 91 4.80 16.68 -1.66
CA ILE A 91 5.39 17.98 -2.00
C ILE A 91 4.34 19.06 -1.90
N GLY A 92 4.74 20.26 -1.48
CA GLY A 92 3.84 21.43 -1.44
C GLY A 92 2.84 21.42 -0.29
N ALA A 93 2.82 20.41 0.56
CA ALA A 93 1.95 20.39 1.73
C ALA A 93 2.28 21.56 2.68
N PRO A 94 1.28 22.27 3.22
CA PRO A 94 1.51 23.35 4.18
C PRO A 94 2.19 22.81 5.45
N GLY A 95 2.93 23.66 6.17
CA GLY A 95 3.68 23.24 7.35
C GLY A 95 2.85 22.54 8.41
N TRP A 96 1.64 23.00 8.64
CA TRP A 96 0.70 22.40 9.60
C TRP A 96 0.24 20.98 9.21
N ALA A 97 0.33 20.60 7.93
CA ALA A 97 -0.09 19.29 7.45
C ALA A 97 0.65 18.11 8.10
N LYS A 98 1.82 18.36 8.70
CA LYS A 98 2.62 17.36 9.43
C LYS A 98 2.52 17.49 10.93
N THR A 99 2.20 18.70 11.44
CA THR A 99 2.30 19.01 12.86
C THR A 99 0.95 19.10 13.58
N GLU A 100 -0.10 19.46 12.85
CA GLU A 100 -1.45 19.46 13.42
C GLU A 100 -2.03 18.05 13.31
N LEU A 101 -2.55 17.54 14.42
CA LEU A 101 -3.14 16.21 14.51
C LEU A 101 -4.65 16.32 14.70
N PHE A 102 -5.36 15.41 14.06
CA PHE A 102 -6.81 15.38 14.03
C PHE A 102 -7.33 14.00 14.42
N ASP A 103 -8.46 14.00 15.14
CA ASP A 103 -9.29 12.82 15.34
C ASP A 103 -10.47 12.96 14.39
N VAL A 104 -10.63 11.98 13.51
CA VAL A 104 -11.64 11.95 12.45
C VAL A 104 -12.53 10.73 12.64
N HIS A 105 -13.83 10.95 12.74
CA HIS A 105 -14.83 9.88 12.71
C HIS A 105 -15.79 10.18 11.57
N ALA A 106 -15.83 9.31 10.59
CA ALA A 106 -16.58 9.51 9.37
C ALA A 106 -17.37 8.25 9.01
N LYS A 107 -18.69 8.39 8.80
CA LYS A 107 -19.59 7.28 8.50
C LYS A 107 -20.41 7.55 7.25
N VAL A 108 -20.75 6.48 6.53
CA VAL A 108 -21.73 6.53 5.46
C VAL A 108 -23.14 6.68 6.03
N ASP A 109 -24.11 7.13 5.21
CA ASP A 109 -25.51 7.09 5.61
C ASP A 109 -25.95 5.65 5.92
N SER A 110 -26.86 5.51 6.87
CA SER A 110 -27.37 4.20 7.29
C SER A 110 -28.00 3.39 6.14
N ALA A 111 -28.57 4.05 5.14
CA ALA A 111 -29.12 3.41 3.94
C ALA A 111 -28.03 2.80 3.04
N ASP A 112 -26.80 3.30 3.11
CA ASP A 112 -25.68 2.85 2.29
C ASP A 112 -24.79 1.79 2.96
N VAL A 113 -25.00 1.49 4.25
CA VAL A 113 -24.18 0.51 5.01
C VAL A 113 -24.14 -0.86 4.35
N GLU A 114 -25.31 -1.38 3.90
CA GLU A 114 -25.37 -2.70 3.25
C GLU A 114 -24.70 -2.69 1.87
N LYS A 115 -24.78 -1.58 1.14
CA LYS A 115 -24.05 -1.38 -0.11
C LYS A 115 -22.54 -1.38 0.12
N LEU A 116 -22.06 -0.66 1.14
CA LEU A 116 -20.64 -0.64 1.51
C LEU A 116 -20.13 -2.03 1.88
N LYS A 117 -20.87 -2.76 2.71
CA LYS A 117 -20.53 -4.16 3.07
C LYS A 117 -20.42 -5.08 1.86
N ALA A 118 -21.32 -4.93 0.89
CA ALA A 118 -21.27 -5.73 -0.33
C ALA A 118 -20.03 -5.41 -1.18
N LEU A 119 -19.66 -4.14 -1.30
CA LEU A 119 -18.45 -3.71 -1.98
C LEU A 119 -17.19 -4.22 -1.28
N LYS A 120 -17.10 -4.07 0.05
CA LYS A 120 -15.98 -4.58 0.86
C LYS A 120 -15.80 -6.10 0.70
N LYS A 121 -16.89 -6.85 0.68
CA LYS A 121 -16.84 -8.30 0.46
C LYS A 121 -16.25 -8.69 -0.91
N ALA A 122 -16.36 -7.82 -1.90
CA ALA A 122 -15.77 -8.04 -3.23
C ALA A 122 -14.28 -7.70 -3.30
N GLU A 123 -13.73 -6.95 -2.35
CA GLU A 123 -12.31 -6.64 -2.25
C GLU A 123 -11.53 -7.80 -1.62
N THR A 124 -11.22 -8.80 -2.44
CA THR A 124 -10.33 -9.89 -2.04
C THR A 124 -8.88 -9.40 -1.97
N MET A 125 -8.00 -10.15 -1.29
CA MET A 125 -6.56 -9.85 -1.23
C MET A 125 -5.93 -9.72 -2.62
N LEU A 126 -6.37 -10.51 -3.60
CA LEU A 126 -5.85 -10.42 -4.98
C LEU A 126 -6.34 -9.16 -5.69
N VAL A 127 -7.59 -8.75 -5.47
CA VAL A 127 -8.12 -7.47 -5.97
C VAL A 127 -7.30 -6.33 -5.37
N PHE A 128 -7.10 -6.32 -4.05
CA PHE A 128 -6.28 -5.33 -3.37
C PHE A 128 -4.84 -5.30 -3.90
N ALA A 129 -4.19 -6.46 -4.06
CA ALA A 129 -2.85 -6.54 -4.62
C ALA A 129 -2.78 -6.01 -6.06
N GLN A 130 -3.80 -6.27 -6.88
CA GLN A 130 -3.89 -5.74 -8.23
C GLN A 130 -4.09 -4.23 -8.21
N GLU A 131 -4.99 -3.71 -7.37
CA GLU A 131 -5.26 -2.28 -7.23
C GLU A 131 -3.99 -1.53 -6.82
N MET A 132 -3.26 -2.04 -5.84
CA MET A 132 -1.99 -1.45 -5.41
C MET A 132 -0.94 -1.44 -6.52
N THR A 133 -0.80 -2.53 -7.28
CA THR A 133 0.19 -2.61 -8.38
C THR A 133 -0.19 -1.76 -9.59
N THR A 134 -1.48 -1.61 -9.88
CA THR A 134 -2.00 -0.77 -10.97
C THR A 134 -2.27 0.68 -10.54
N ARG A 135 -2.07 1.00 -9.26
CA ARG A 135 -2.41 2.29 -8.65
C ARG A 135 -3.87 2.68 -8.87
N THR A 136 -4.73 1.69 -8.75
CA THR A 136 -6.17 1.89 -8.69
C THR A 136 -6.56 2.12 -7.24
N PRO A 137 -7.25 3.19 -6.86
CA PRO A 137 -7.62 3.41 -5.46
C PRO A 137 -8.60 2.34 -4.98
N THR A 138 -8.38 1.86 -3.73
CA THR A 138 -9.32 0.98 -3.03
C THR A 138 -10.62 1.73 -2.68
N LEU A 139 -11.60 1.02 -2.13
CA LEU A 139 -12.84 1.65 -1.62
C LEU A 139 -12.53 2.71 -0.57
N GLU A 140 -11.70 2.34 0.41
CA GLU A 140 -11.31 3.24 1.50
C GLU A 140 -10.59 4.48 0.98
N MET A 141 -9.65 4.31 0.05
CA MET A 141 -8.96 5.43 -0.59
C MET A 141 -9.93 6.39 -1.26
N VAL A 142 -10.91 5.89 -2.04
CA VAL A 142 -11.90 6.75 -2.70
C VAL A 142 -12.74 7.51 -1.68
N MET A 143 -13.18 6.85 -0.59
CA MET A 143 -13.94 7.49 0.46
C MET A 143 -13.12 8.57 1.17
N LEU A 144 -11.86 8.27 1.49
CA LEU A 144 -10.95 9.19 2.17
C LEU A 144 -10.55 10.37 1.26
N GLN A 145 -10.29 10.13 -0.03
CA GLN A 145 -10.03 11.20 -1.01
C GLN A 145 -11.14 12.23 -1.02
N ARG A 146 -12.40 11.79 -1.10
CA ARG A 146 -13.57 12.67 -1.07
C ARG A 146 -13.70 13.45 0.24
N LEU A 147 -13.44 12.79 1.37
CA LEU A 147 -13.44 13.46 2.68
C LEU A 147 -12.38 14.57 2.72
N LEU A 148 -11.18 14.29 2.21
CA LEU A 148 -10.10 15.29 2.19
C LEU A 148 -10.40 16.44 1.23
N GLU A 149 -10.99 16.17 0.07
CA GLU A 149 -11.45 17.20 -0.87
C GLU A 149 -12.53 18.08 -0.24
N ASP A 150 -13.50 17.50 0.46
CA ASP A 150 -14.62 18.21 1.06
C ASP A 150 -14.22 19.01 2.31
N ARG A 151 -13.47 18.39 3.22
CA ARG A 151 -13.21 18.95 4.56
C ARG A 151 -11.92 19.74 4.68
N PHE A 152 -10.91 19.38 3.91
CA PHE A 152 -9.61 20.06 3.89
C PHE A 152 -9.41 20.88 2.62
N HIS A 153 -10.41 20.92 1.74
CA HIS A 153 -10.33 21.55 0.40
C HIS A 153 -9.10 21.14 -0.37
N LEU A 154 -8.69 19.86 -0.15
CA LEU A 154 -7.47 19.30 -0.71
C LEU A 154 -7.55 19.28 -2.24
N LYS A 155 -6.51 19.80 -2.88
CA LYS A 155 -6.27 19.66 -4.31
C LYS A 155 -4.87 19.13 -4.51
N ILE A 156 -4.75 18.09 -5.31
CA ILE A 156 -3.46 17.48 -5.63
C ILE A 156 -3.33 17.23 -7.13
N HIS A 157 -2.09 17.09 -7.56
CA HIS A 157 -1.79 16.43 -8.81
C HIS A 157 -0.62 15.48 -8.62
N TYR A 158 -0.39 14.63 -9.62
CA TYR A 158 0.72 13.71 -9.63
C TYR A 158 1.78 14.17 -10.61
N GLU A 159 3.05 14.08 -10.23
CA GLU A 159 4.17 14.29 -11.15
C GLU A 159 5.22 13.19 -10.99
N GLN A 160 6.09 13.04 -11.98
CA GLN A 160 7.23 12.12 -11.87
C GLN A 160 8.49 12.91 -11.49
N ARG A 161 9.20 12.42 -10.46
CA ARG A 161 10.52 12.92 -10.07
C ARG A 161 11.55 11.80 -10.06
N VAL A 162 12.76 12.11 -10.54
CA VAL A 162 13.87 11.15 -10.47
C VAL A 162 14.39 11.10 -9.04
N MET A 163 14.17 9.96 -8.40
CA MET A 163 14.50 9.71 -7.00
C MET A 163 15.42 8.51 -6.85
N SER A 164 16.04 8.37 -5.68
CA SER A 164 16.73 7.14 -5.29
C SER A 164 15.70 6.04 -5.08
N VAL A 165 15.95 4.87 -5.66
CA VAL A 165 15.11 3.68 -5.55
C VAL A 165 15.98 2.45 -5.40
N PHE A 166 15.38 1.33 -5.03
CA PHE A 166 15.97 0.02 -5.25
C PHE A 166 15.28 -0.68 -6.42
N GLU A 167 16.06 -1.29 -7.30
CA GLU A 167 15.54 -2.23 -8.29
C GLU A 167 15.67 -3.64 -7.75
N MET A 168 14.54 -4.32 -7.58
CA MET A 168 14.47 -5.71 -7.16
C MET A 168 14.62 -6.60 -8.39
N THR A 169 15.67 -7.40 -8.41
CA THR A 169 16.00 -8.31 -9.50
C THR A 169 16.19 -9.73 -8.99
N VAL A 170 16.13 -10.72 -9.87
CA VAL A 170 16.47 -12.11 -9.50
C VAL A 170 17.99 -12.24 -9.33
N ALA A 171 18.41 -12.76 -8.16
CA ALA A 171 19.82 -13.02 -7.86
C ALA A 171 20.39 -14.21 -8.66
N LYS A 172 21.72 -14.34 -8.69
CA LYS A 172 22.36 -15.55 -9.24
C LYS A 172 21.85 -16.77 -8.49
N GLY A 173 21.27 -17.74 -9.21
CA GLY A 173 20.68 -18.94 -8.60
C GLY A 173 19.16 -19.00 -8.66
N GLY A 174 18.53 -17.93 -9.15
CA GLY A 174 17.08 -17.91 -9.38
C GLY A 174 16.28 -17.59 -8.12
N VAL A 175 14.95 -17.50 -8.30
CA VAL A 175 13.98 -17.35 -7.22
C VAL A 175 14.02 -18.59 -6.33
N ARG A 176 14.04 -18.39 -5.00
CA ARG A 176 14.10 -19.48 -4.01
C ARG A 176 12.78 -19.68 -3.27
N MET A 177 11.81 -18.82 -3.52
CA MET A 177 10.46 -18.97 -3.00
C MET A 177 9.71 -20.08 -3.72
N LYS A 178 8.70 -20.64 -3.06
CA LYS A 178 7.86 -21.68 -3.65
C LYS A 178 6.79 -21.04 -4.54
N PRO A 179 6.59 -21.49 -5.79
CA PRO A 179 5.41 -21.12 -6.54
C PRO A 179 4.16 -21.49 -5.75
N ALA A 180 3.22 -20.55 -5.63
CA ALA A 180 1.97 -20.79 -4.93
C ALA A 180 1.08 -21.76 -5.72
N HIS A 181 0.44 -22.67 -5.00
CA HIS A 181 -0.57 -23.60 -5.52
C HIS A 181 -1.80 -23.57 -4.62
N PRO A 182 -2.47 -22.42 -4.47
CA PRO A 182 -3.56 -22.29 -3.53
C PRO A 182 -4.76 -23.15 -3.93
N ALA A 183 -5.47 -23.70 -2.93
CA ALA A 183 -6.75 -24.36 -3.14
C ALA A 183 -7.82 -23.35 -3.62
N ASP A 184 -7.70 -22.11 -3.19
CA ASP A 184 -8.48 -20.97 -3.64
C ASP A 184 -7.55 -19.91 -4.24
N PRO A 185 -7.50 -19.78 -5.58
CA PRO A 185 -6.64 -18.81 -6.26
C PRO A 185 -6.96 -17.34 -5.94
N GLU A 186 -8.15 -17.05 -5.45
CA GLU A 186 -8.57 -15.68 -5.11
C GLU A 186 -8.15 -15.26 -3.70
N HIS A 187 -7.71 -16.21 -2.87
CA HIS A 187 -7.18 -15.93 -1.55
C HIS A 187 -5.66 -15.86 -1.56
N GLY A 188 -5.16 -14.83 -0.89
CA GLY A 188 -3.74 -14.63 -0.58
C GLY A 188 -3.63 -13.91 0.76
N SER A 189 -2.47 -13.96 1.37
CA SER A 189 -2.22 -13.24 2.62
C SER A 189 -0.81 -12.69 2.69
N VAL A 190 -0.65 -11.56 3.38
CA VAL A 190 0.66 -11.00 3.75
C VAL A 190 0.63 -10.69 5.23
N GLY A 191 1.63 -11.14 5.94
CA GLY A 191 1.88 -10.81 7.34
C GLY A 191 3.22 -10.12 7.49
N MET A 192 3.25 -9.00 8.21
CA MET A 192 4.48 -8.27 8.53
C MET A 192 4.58 -8.03 10.03
N SER A 193 5.72 -8.29 10.57
CA SER A 193 6.07 -8.01 11.97
C SER A 193 7.56 -7.68 12.05
N ASN A 194 8.03 -7.24 13.22
CA ASN A 194 9.43 -6.90 13.40
C ASN A 194 10.36 -8.08 13.02
N GLY A 195 11.19 -7.91 12.02
CA GLY A 195 12.13 -8.93 11.54
C GLY A 195 11.51 -10.10 10.77
N LYS A 196 10.24 -10.01 10.35
CA LYS A 196 9.57 -11.09 9.62
C LYS A 196 8.55 -10.56 8.61
N LEU A 197 8.59 -11.09 7.38
CA LEU A 197 7.59 -10.91 6.34
C LEU A 197 7.17 -12.28 5.81
N THR A 198 5.88 -12.56 5.79
CA THR A 198 5.31 -13.79 5.24
C THR A 198 4.35 -13.47 4.11
N GLY A 199 4.23 -14.38 3.16
CA GLY A 199 3.24 -14.29 2.09
C GLY A 199 2.77 -15.67 1.66
N GLU A 200 1.47 -15.77 1.41
CA GLU A 200 0.82 -16.90 0.77
C GLU A 200 0.10 -16.39 -0.48
N ASN A 201 0.37 -17.02 -1.61
CA ASN A 201 -0.22 -16.67 -2.91
C ASN A 201 -0.01 -15.19 -3.30
N VAL A 202 1.21 -14.65 -3.17
CA VAL A 202 1.54 -13.23 -3.35
C VAL A 202 2.44 -13.01 -4.57
N PRO A 203 2.11 -12.07 -5.49
CA PRO A 203 2.98 -11.70 -6.60
C PRO A 203 4.21 -10.90 -6.10
N LEU A 204 5.35 -11.03 -6.77
CA LEU A 204 6.59 -10.33 -6.39
C LEU A 204 6.44 -8.81 -6.44
N SER A 205 5.68 -8.29 -7.39
CA SER A 205 5.38 -6.86 -7.49
C SER A 205 4.72 -6.32 -6.21
N PHE A 206 3.92 -7.16 -5.53
CA PHE A 206 3.29 -6.77 -4.29
C PHE A 206 4.27 -6.78 -3.10
N ILE A 207 5.23 -7.72 -3.08
CA ILE A 207 6.31 -7.74 -2.07
C ILE A 207 7.10 -6.42 -2.11
N ALA A 208 7.35 -5.89 -3.31
CA ALA A 208 8.05 -4.62 -3.49
C ALA A 208 7.38 -3.43 -2.79
N LEU A 209 6.07 -3.52 -2.48
CA LEU A 209 5.34 -2.48 -1.75
C LEU A 209 5.61 -2.50 -0.24
N PHE A 210 5.96 -3.67 0.31
CA PHE A 210 6.22 -3.81 1.76
C PHE A 210 7.67 -3.53 2.14
N LEU A 211 8.60 -3.85 1.26
CA LEU A 211 10.03 -3.67 1.56
C LEU A 211 10.42 -2.25 1.97
N PRO A 212 9.87 -1.17 1.37
CA PRO A 212 10.16 0.20 1.80
C PRO A 212 9.74 0.55 3.22
N LEU A 213 8.84 -0.24 3.85
CA LEU A 213 8.42 -0.04 5.24
C LEU A 213 9.56 -0.34 6.24
N GLU A 214 10.55 -1.12 5.80
CA GLU A 214 11.72 -1.38 6.62
C GLU A 214 12.68 -0.18 6.57
N PRO A 215 13.06 0.37 7.74
CA PRO A 215 13.91 1.57 7.82
C PRO A 215 15.25 1.43 7.09
N GLU A 216 15.82 0.22 7.04
CA GLU A 216 17.08 -0.05 6.33
C GLU A 216 16.94 0.08 4.82
N ILE A 217 15.73 -0.12 4.28
CA ILE A 217 15.43 0.05 2.86
C ILE A 217 15.03 1.50 2.60
N GLY A 218 13.97 2.00 3.23
CA GLY A 218 13.58 3.41 3.28
C GLY A 218 13.41 4.13 1.94
N HIS A 219 13.47 3.39 0.83
CA HIS A 219 13.34 3.91 -0.54
C HIS A 219 12.34 3.06 -1.32
N PRO A 220 11.63 3.64 -2.30
CA PRO A 220 10.77 2.87 -3.18
C PRO A 220 11.52 1.70 -3.84
N VAL A 221 10.84 0.57 -3.94
CA VAL A 221 11.36 -0.63 -4.61
C VAL A 221 10.60 -0.85 -5.90
N ALA A 222 11.32 -0.93 -7.00
CA ALA A 222 10.78 -1.25 -8.31
C ALA A 222 11.00 -2.73 -8.61
N ASP A 223 9.93 -3.48 -8.89
CA ASP A 223 10.06 -4.86 -9.35
C ASP A 223 10.61 -4.89 -10.78
N LYS A 224 11.81 -5.43 -10.93
CA LYS A 224 12.53 -5.69 -12.18
C LYS A 224 12.90 -7.17 -12.30
N THR A 225 12.22 -8.04 -11.56
CA THR A 225 12.51 -9.48 -11.58
C THR A 225 12.11 -10.14 -12.89
N GLY A 226 11.08 -9.61 -13.58
CA GLY A 226 10.47 -10.25 -14.73
C GLY A 226 9.79 -11.58 -14.41
N ALA A 227 9.71 -11.94 -13.13
CA ALA A 227 9.05 -13.16 -12.69
C ALA A 227 7.53 -12.99 -12.72
N SER A 228 6.84 -14.02 -13.15
CA SER A 228 5.37 -14.09 -13.20
C SER A 228 4.85 -15.11 -12.20
N GLY A 229 3.55 -14.98 -11.84
CA GLY A 229 2.89 -15.85 -10.88
C GLY A 229 3.05 -15.39 -9.44
N ASN A 230 2.45 -16.16 -8.55
CA ASN A 230 2.42 -15.90 -7.11
C ASN A 230 3.32 -16.89 -6.38
N TYR A 231 3.75 -16.49 -5.20
CA TYR A 231 4.71 -17.24 -4.39
C TYR A 231 4.27 -17.32 -2.95
N ASP A 232 4.65 -18.44 -2.31
CA ASP A 232 4.61 -18.61 -0.86
C ASP A 232 6.02 -18.41 -0.33
N PHE A 233 6.16 -17.59 0.71
CA PHE A 233 7.46 -17.27 1.28
C PHE A 233 7.38 -16.90 2.76
N GLU A 234 8.51 -17.04 3.41
CA GLU A 234 8.78 -16.54 4.74
C GLU A 234 10.19 -15.94 4.75
N LEU A 235 10.29 -14.65 5.09
CA LEU A 235 11.53 -13.89 5.16
C LEU A 235 11.78 -13.48 6.59
N HIS A 236 12.97 -13.77 7.11
CA HIS A 236 13.42 -13.40 8.44
C HIS A 236 14.70 -12.58 8.38
N TRP A 237 14.74 -11.45 9.10
CA TRP A 237 15.92 -10.61 9.20
C TRP A 237 16.09 -10.05 10.62
N SER A 238 17.27 -9.56 10.93
CA SER A 238 17.54 -8.81 12.17
C SER A 238 17.07 -7.38 11.97
N ALA A 239 15.97 -6.99 12.64
CA ALA A 239 15.45 -5.64 12.55
C ALA A 239 16.31 -4.66 13.37
N LEU A 240 16.41 -3.40 12.91
CA LEU A 240 17.10 -2.34 13.63
C LEU A 240 16.53 -2.15 15.04
N GLY A 241 17.39 -2.20 16.06
CA GLY A 241 17.00 -1.98 17.45
C GLY A 241 16.52 -3.24 18.20
N ASP A 242 16.54 -4.41 17.59
CA ASP A 242 16.27 -5.65 18.30
C ASP A 242 17.51 -6.10 19.10
N SER A 243 17.68 -5.47 20.27
CA SER A 243 18.71 -5.81 21.26
C SER A 243 18.41 -7.12 22.01
N ARG A 244 17.39 -7.85 21.60
CA ARG A 244 17.12 -9.17 22.15
C ARG A 244 18.10 -10.16 21.53
N ASP A 245 19.25 -10.20 22.16
CA ASP A 245 20.16 -11.35 22.13
C ASP A 245 19.37 -12.56 22.64
N ASN A 246 18.51 -13.11 21.79
CA ASN A 246 17.88 -14.39 22.02
C ASN A 246 18.98 -15.44 21.79
N GLY A 247 19.81 -15.62 22.79
CA GLY A 247 20.93 -16.51 22.92
C GLY A 247 20.73 -17.95 22.48
N ALA A 248 20.43 -18.15 21.22
CA ALA A 248 20.46 -19.39 20.49
C ALA A 248 21.12 -19.07 19.13
N ASP A 249 22.40 -19.26 19.08
CA ASP A 249 23.29 -19.57 17.95
C ASP A 249 22.68 -19.36 16.54
N GLY A 250 22.64 -18.11 16.08
CA GLY A 250 22.16 -17.75 14.76
C GLY A 250 21.44 -16.40 14.74
N SER A 251 22.16 -15.27 14.83
CA SER A 251 21.57 -13.97 14.56
C SER A 251 21.00 -13.96 13.13
N ALA A 252 19.73 -13.56 12.97
CA ALA A 252 19.13 -13.41 11.64
C ALA A 252 19.99 -12.42 10.81
N PRO A 253 20.14 -12.66 9.49
CA PRO A 253 20.95 -11.79 8.63
C PRO A 253 20.30 -10.41 8.48
N ALA A 254 21.08 -9.39 8.10
CA ALA A 254 20.55 -8.10 7.70
C ALA A 254 19.60 -8.26 6.52
N ILE A 255 18.59 -7.38 6.39
CA ILE A 255 17.47 -7.55 5.43
C ILE A 255 17.94 -7.75 3.98
N PHE A 256 18.94 -7.03 3.51
CA PHE A 256 19.47 -7.20 2.14
C PHE A 256 20.05 -8.60 1.91
N THR A 257 20.74 -9.14 2.90
CA THR A 257 21.27 -10.51 2.87
C THR A 257 20.13 -11.53 2.93
N ALA A 258 19.17 -11.32 3.84
CA ALA A 258 17.99 -12.16 3.98
C ALA A 258 17.20 -12.28 2.67
N ILE A 259 16.90 -11.16 2.00
CA ILE A 259 16.22 -11.12 0.71
C ILE A 259 17.01 -11.96 -0.33
N GLN A 260 18.32 -11.83 -0.36
CA GLN A 260 19.13 -12.56 -1.32
C GLN A 260 19.22 -14.06 -1.01
N GLU A 261 19.42 -14.43 0.24
CA GLU A 261 19.63 -15.83 0.63
C GLU A 261 18.35 -16.63 0.72
N GLN A 262 17.28 -16.02 1.23
CA GLN A 262 16.03 -16.74 1.47
C GLN A 262 15.07 -16.65 0.28
N MET A 263 14.99 -15.50 -0.41
CA MET A 263 14.06 -15.29 -1.53
C MET A 263 14.72 -15.47 -2.91
N GLY A 264 16.05 -15.40 -2.99
CA GLY A 264 16.76 -15.42 -4.27
C GLY A 264 16.58 -14.12 -5.07
N LEU A 265 16.32 -13.02 -4.38
CA LEU A 265 16.15 -11.68 -4.95
C LEU A 265 17.31 -10.78 -4.54
N LYS A 266 17.52 -9.70 -5.28
CA LYS A 266 18.56 -8.72 -4.97
C LYS A 266 18.03 -7.31 -5.17
N LEU A 267 18.30 -6.42 -4.22
CA LEU A 267 18.03 -5.00 -4.31
C LEU A 267 19.28 -4.26 -4.77
N ASN A 268 19.19 -3.56 -5.90
CA ASN A 268 20.26 -2.75 -6.46
C ASN A 268 19.88 -1.27 -6.38
N SER A 269 20.76 -0.42 -5.84
CA SER A 269 20.53 1.02 -5.82
C SER A 269 20.48 1.57 -7.24
N ALA A 270 19.49 2.40 -7.53
CA ALA A 270 19.27 3.05 -8.81
C ALA A 270 18.65 4.44 -8.64
N ARG A 271 18.55 5.16 -9.74
CA ARG A 271 17.72 6.37 -9.83
C ARG A 271 16.67 6.17 -10.91
N ALA A 272 15.42 6.36 -10.56
CA ALA A 272 14.32 6.17 -11.49
C ALA A 272 13.24 7.23 -11.30
N PRO A 273 12.39 7.48 -12.30
CA PRO A 273 11.18 8.27 -12.14
C PRO A 273 10.24 7.58 -11.16
N VAL A 274 9.85 8.30 -10.10
CA VAL A 274 8.88 7.87 -9.09
C VAL A 274 7.73 8.87 -9.11
N TRP A 275 6.52 8.38 -9.03
CA TRP A 275 5.36 9.23 -8.87
C TRP A 275 5.34 9.83 -7.47
N VAL A 276 5.10 11.14 -7.41
CA VAL A 276 4.95 11.92 -6.18
C VAL A 276 3.60 12.61 -6.18
N VAL A 277 3.06 12.84 -4.99
CA VAL A 277 1.87 13.68 -4.79
C VAL A 277 2.31 15.09 -4.55
N VAL A 278 1.77 16.02 -5.32
CA VAL A 278 1.96 17.46 -5.13
C VAL A 278 0.66 18.05 -4.60
N VAL A 279 0.72 18.67 -3.43
CA VAL A 279 -0.42 19.39 -2.85
C VAL A 279 -0.46 20.79 -3.45
N ASP A 280 -1.49 21.05 -4.25
CA ASP A 280 -1.73 22.36 -4.84
C ASP A 280 -2.42 23.31 -3.87
N HIS A 281 -3.28 22.74 -3.03
CA HIS A 281 -4.06 23.48 -2.04
C HIS A 281 -4.50 22.57 -0.89
N ALA A 282 -4.51 23.10 0.32
CA ALA A 282 -5.15 22.49 1.48
C ALA A 282 -5.48 23.58 2.51
N GLU A 283 -6.63 23.45 3.17
CA GLU A 283 -7.09 24.32 4.24
C GLU A 283 -7.28 23.51 5.53
N MET A 284 -7.11 24.18 6.68
CA MET A 284 -7.50 23.56 7.95
C MET A 284 -9.00 23.30 7.99
N PRO A 285 -9.43 22.13 8.43
CA PRO A 285 -10.86 21.84 8.53
C PRO A 285 -11.51 22.70 9.61
N SER A 286 -12.77 23.05 9.41
CA SER A 286 -13.59 23.58 10.50
C SER A 286 -13.90 22.45 11.48
N GLU A 287 -13.68 22.69 12.77
CA GLU A 287 -14.12 21.77 13.83
C GLU A 287 -15.66 21.74 13.90
N ASN A 288 -16.23 20.54 14.03
CA ASN A 288 -17.67 20.32 14.15
C ASN A 288 -17.99 19.14 15.06
#